data_bbe2ee37492ab6b9ff1ee0adfe8835e4
#
_entry.id   bbe2ee37492ab6b9ff1ee0adfe8835e4
#
_cell.length_a   1.000
_cell.length_b   1.000
_cell.length_c   1.000
_cell.angle_alpha   90.00
_cell.angle_beta   90.00
_cell.angle_gamma   90.00
#
_symmetry.space_group_name_H-M   'P 1'
#
loop_
_entity.id
_entity.type
_entity.pdbx_description
1 polymer ?
#
loop_
_entity_poly.entity_id
_entity_poly.type
_entity_poly.pdbx_seq_one_letter_code
_entity_poly.pdbx_strand_id
1 'polypeptide(L)'
;MTERVNALDIIDLTAAYGRIEVLHGVTFSVPRGAVVALLGPNGAGKTTTLNCIAGVLNPTGGHIHINGHHLNGSASDRLARAGLCTIPEGRGIFPNLSVQENVSLFSFAATAPPKEIEERTYTQFPRLGERRSQLAGRLSGGEQQMLAMARALSTDPALLLLDELSMGLAPKIVEDLYEIVGDIGRQGVSVLVVEQFARRALAVAQLGIVMVHGRVTAMGEPADIADELSAAYLGGAA
;
A
#
# COMPACT_ATOMS: atom_id res chain seq x y z
N MET A 1 5.55 -30.08 -3.33
CA MET A 1 5.82 -28.71 -2.90
C MET A 1 4.80 -27.85 -3.62
N THR A 2 3.75 -27.37 -2.94
CA THR A 2 2.82 -26.42 -3.50
C THR A 2 3.57 -25.10 -3.68
N GLU A 3 3.78 -24.65 -4.93
CA GLU A 3 4.28 -23.30 -5.22
C GLU A 3 3.42 -22.30 -4.44
N ARG A 4 4.01 -21.60 -3.50
CA ARG A 4 3.34 -20.49 -2.82
C ARG A 4 3.19 -19.37 -3.83
N VAL A 5 2.01 -19.24 -4.40
CA VAL A 5 1.69 -18.12 -5.29
C VAL A 5 1.72 -16.85 -4.47
N ASN A 6 2.63 -15.92 -4.80
CA ASN A 6 2.70 -14.61 -4.18
C ASN A 6 1.48 -13.75 -4.56
N ALA A 7 1.18 -12.75 -3.74
CA ALA A 7 0.18 -11.74 -4.09
C ALA A 7 0.72 -10.77 -5.15
N LEU A 8 2.03 -10.50 -5.09
CA LEU A 8 2.74 -9.67 -6.06
C LEU A 8 4.10 -10.27 -6.35
N ASP A 9 4.48 -10.33 -7.63
CA ASP A 9 5.84 -10.56 -8.09
C ASP A 9 6.27 -9.45 -9.04
N ILE A 10 7.39 -8.84 -8.74
CA ILE A 10 8.09 -7.86 -9.57
C ILE A 10 9.39 -8.50 -10.03
N ILE A 11 9.62 -8.55 -11.33
CA ILE A 11 10.79 -9.24 -11.94
C ILE A 11 11.46 -8.28 -12.91
N ASP A 12 12.70 -7.88 -12.62
CA ASP A 12 13.58 -7.03 -13.45
C ASP A 12 12.89 -5.76 -13.95
N LEU A 13 12.04 -5.15 -13.11
CA LEU A 13 11.22 -4.01 -13.49
C LEU A 13 12.10 -2.79 -13.79
N THR A 14 11.93 -2.23 -14.98
CA THR A 14 12.52 -0.95 -15.38
C THR A 14 11.42 0.05 -15.75
N ALA A 15 11.64 1.33 -15.43
CA ALA A 15 10.69 2.39 -15.75
C ALA A 15 11.40 3.73 -15.92
N ALA A 16 10.83 4.59 -16.77
CA ALA A 16 11.38 5.90 -17.07
C ALA A 16 10.28 6.96 -17.18
N TYR A 17 10.59 8.20 -16.85
CA TYR A 17 9.82 9.39 -17.19
C TYR A 17 10.48 10.10 -18.38
N GLY A 18 9.91 9.92 -19.56
CA GLY A 18 10.50 10.38 -20.81
C GLY A 18 11.84 9.67 -21.08
N ARG A 19 12.96 10.40 -21.00
CA ARG A 19 14.32 9.85 -21.21
C ARG A 19 15.06 9.55 -19.91
N ILE A 20 14.45 9.84 -18.77
CA ILE A 20 15.10 9.65 -17.47
C ILE A 20 14.64 8.31 -16.91
N GLU A 21 15.52 7.33 -16.92
CA GLU A 21 15.30 6.05 -16.27
C GLU A 21 15.37 6.20 -14.74
N VAL A 22 14.39 5.63 -14.05
CA VAL A 22 14.23 5.73 -12.59
C VAL A 22 14.31 4.36 -11.92
N LEU A 23 13.80 3.31 -12.57
CA LEU A 23 13.90 1.94 -12.06
C LEU A 23 14.86 1.13 -12.94
N HIS A 24 15.77 0.42 -12.30
CA HIS A 24 16.91 -0.24 -12.92
C HIS A 24 16.97 -1.75 -12.58
N GLY A 25 15.91 -2.51 -12.95
CA GLY A 25 15.85 -3.94 -12.71
C GLY A 25 15.41 -4.28 -11.28
N VAL A 26 14.30 -3.67 -10.82
CA VAL A 26 13.72 -3.94 -9.49
C VAL A 26 13.09 -5.32 -9.48
N THR A 27 13.50 -6.15 -8.49
CA THR A 27 12.98 -7.51 -8.32
C THR A 27 12.66 -7.75 -6.84
N PHE A 28 11.41 -8.08 -6.53
CA PHE A 28 10.95 -8.52 -5.21
C PHE A 28 9.56 -9.16 -5.30
N SER A 29 9.14 -9.80 -4.20
CA SER A 29 7.80 -10.40 -4.10
C SER A 29 7.10 -10.01 -2.79
N VAL A 30 5.76 -10.00 -2.83
CA VAL A 30 4.90 -9.89 -1.65
C VAL A 30 4.18 -11.23 -1.46
N PRO A 31 4.54 -12.01 -0.43
CA PRO A 31 3.84 -13.25 -0.13
C PRO A 31 2.37 -13.01 0.22
N ARG A 32 1.50 -13.99 -0.04
CA ARG A 32 0.07 -13.87 0.34
C ARG A 32 -0.10 -13.74 1.85
N GLY A 33 -0.94 -12.79 2.25
CA GLY A 33 -1.23 -12.50 3.65
C GLY A 33 -0.08 -11.87 4.43
N ALA A 34 1.00 -11.47 3.74
CA ALA A 34 2.12 -10.79 4.38
C ALA A 34 2.01 -9.26 4.26
N VAL A 35 2.50 -8.58 5.29
CA VAL A 35 2.82 -7.15 5.25
C VAL A 35 4.29 -7.01 4.86
N VAL A 36 4.56 -6.33 3.76
CA VAL A 36 5.90 -6.04 3.25
C VAL A 36 6.14 -4.54 3.26
N ALA A 37 7.26 -4.10 3.82
CA ALA A 37 7.67 -2.70 3.85
C ALA A 37 8.70 -2.40 2.75
N LEU A 38 8.36 -1.50 1.83
CA LEU A 38 9.28 -0.97 0.82
C LEU A 38 9.81 0.38 1.28
N LEU A 39 11.08 0.43 1.59
CA LEU A 39 11.74 1.49 2.33
C LEU A 39 12.86 2.13 1.49
N GLY A 40 13.22 3.36 1.82
CA GLY A 40 14.33 4.05 1.18
C GLY A 40 14.17 5.57 1.20
N PRO A 41 15.23 6.32 0.91
CA PRO A 41 15.20 7.78 0.87
C PRO A 41 14.25 8.31 -0.23
N ASN A 42 13.99 9.62 -0.19
CA ASN A 42 13.28 10.30 -1.27
C ASN A 42 14.07 10.17 -2.58
N GLY A 43 13.37 9.94 -3.69
CA GLY A 43 14.00 9.69 -4.98
C GLY A 43 14.54 8.27 -5.18
N ALA A 44 14.38 7.34 -4.22
CA ALA A 44 14.82 5.95 -4.37
C ALA A 44 14.06 5.15 -5.43
N GLY A 45 12.93 5.65 -5.95
CA GLY A 45 12.10 4.96 -6.94
C GLY A 45 10.86 4.27 -6.36
N LYS A 46 10.57 4.42 -5.07
CA LYS A 46 9.44 3.77 -4.38
C LYS A 46 8.08 4.09 -5.02
N THR A 47 7.73 5.38 -5.12
CA THR A 47 6.47 5.83 -5.75
C THR A 47 6.42 5.46 -7.23
N THR A 48 7.56 5.47 -7.94
CA THR A 48 7.63 4.99 -9.34
C THR A 48 7.29 3.52 -9.43
N THR A 49 7.80 2.69 -8.50
CA THR A 49 7.45 1.27 -8.42
C THR A 49 5.96 1.08 -8.16
N LEU A 50 5.38 1.82 -7.19
CA LEU A 50 3.93 1.79 -6.95
C LEU A 50 3.11 2.20 -8.18
N ASN A 51 3.53 3.27 -8.87
CA ASN A 51 2.86 3.75 -10.08
C ASN A 51 2.87 2.70 -11.20
N CYS A 52 3.95 1.91 -11.33
CA CYS A 52 3.99 0.79 -12.27
C CYS A 52 3.02 -0.33 -11.86
N ILE A 53 2.97 -0.70 -10.58
CA ILE A 53 2.07 -1.74 -10.05
C ILE A 53 0.60 -1.29 -10.20
N ALA A 54 0.30 -0.03 -9.91
CA ALA A 54 -1.04 0.57 -10.00
C ALA A 54 -1.48 0.88 -11.45
N GLY A 55 -0.62 0.65 -12.45
CA GLY A 55 -0.92 0.91 -13.86
C GLY A 55 -0.96 2.40 -14.24
N VAL A 56 -0.47 3.28 -13.38
CA VAL A 56 -0.35 4.73 -13.63
C VAL A 56 0.82 5.03 -14.55
N LEU A 57 1.91 4.27 -14.41
CA LEU A 57 3.10 4.35 -15.26
C LEU A 57 3.35 3.00 -15.95
N ASN A 58 3.49 3.01 -17.26
CA ASN A 58 3.88 1.80 -17.98
C ASN A 58 5.37 1.52 -17.76
N PRO A 59 5.75 0.31 -17.31
CA PRO A 59 7.14 -0.08 -17.24
C PRO A 59 7.78 -0.10 -18.63
N THR A 60 9.09 0.18 -18.70
CA THR A 60 9.88 0.09 -19.93
C THR A 60 10.41 -1.32 -20.15
N GLY A 61 10.45 -2.15 -19.10
CA GLY A 61 10.85 -3.57 -19.14
C GLY A 61 10.51 -4.30 -17.87
N GLY A 62 10.76 -5.61 -17.85
CA GLY A 62 10.44 -6.47 -16.72
C GLY A 62 8.98 -6.90 -16.67
N HIS A 63 8.59 -7.55 -15.57
CA HIS A 63 7.26 -8.14 -15.41
C HIS A 63 6.64 -7.83 -14.07
N ILE A 64 5.31 -7.60 -14.06
CA ILE A 64 4.48 -7.43 -12.88
C ILE A 64 3.41 -8.51 -12.91
N HIS A 65 3.38 -9.37 -11.88
CA HIS A 65 2.34 -10.36 -11.69
C HIS A 65 1.58 -10.08 -10.39
N ILE A 66 0.27 -10.04 -10.46
CA ILE A 66 -0.62 -9.92 -9.30
C ILE A 66 -1.46 -11.18 -9.25
N ASN A 67 -1.38 -11.91 -8.14
CA ASN A 67 -2.03 -13.21 -7.97
C ASN A 67 -1.74 -14.21 -9.11
N GLY A 68 -0.52 -14.16 -9.65
CA GLY A 68 -0.08 -15.01 -10.77
C GLY A 68 -0.49 -14.51 -12.16
N HIS A 69 -1.25 -13.42 -12.28
CA HIS A 69 -1.62 -12.84 -13.58
C HIS A 69 -0.62 -11.76 -14.01
N HIS A 70 -0.09 -11.86 -15.22
CA HIS A 70 0.76 -10.82 -15.80
C HIS A 70 -0.06 -9.58 -16.16
N LEU A 71 0.26 -8.42 -15.57
CA LEU A 71 -0.57 -7.22 -15.60
C LEU A 71 0.17 -5.93 -16.00
N ASN A 72 1.31 -6.02 -16.69
CA ASN A 72 2.01 -4.84 -17.20
C ASN A 72 1.09 -3.95 -18.04
N GLY A 73 1.05 -2.65 -17.73
CA GLY A 73 0.26 -1.68 -18.49
C GLY A 73 -1.24 -1.96 -18.53
N SER A 74 -1.74 -2.75 -17.58
CA SER A 74 -3.17 -3.06 -17.50
C SER A 74 -3.97 -1.86 -17.02
N ALA A 75 -5.17 -1.72 -17.56
CA ALA A 75 -6.13 -0.70 -17.11
C ALA A 75 -6.57 -0.94 -15.66
N SER A 76 -6.93 0.14 -14.95
CA SER A 76 -7.26 0.12 -13.51
C SER A 76 -8.38 -0.87 -13.15
N ASP A 77 -9.39 -1.05 -14.04
CA ASP A 77 -10.48 -2.00 -13.83
C ASP A 77 -10.00 -3.46 -13.84
N ARG A 78 -9.00 -3.79 -14.68
CA ARG A 78 -8.39 -5.10 -14.72
C ARG A 78 -7.54 -5.37 -13.46
N LEU A 79 -6.81 -4.37 -12.99
CA LEU A 79 -6.04 -4.44 -11.74
C LEU A 79 -6.96 -4.63 -10.54
N ALA A 80 -8.06 -3.87 -10.46
CA ALA A 80 -9.07 -4.03 -9.41
C ALA A 80 -9.69 -5.43 -9.40
N ARG A 81 -10.03 -6.00 -10.59
CA ARG A 81 -10.53 -7.39 -10.70
C ARG A 81 -9.48 -8.43 -10.31
N ALA A 82 -8.19 -8.12 -10.44
CA ALA A 82 -7.11 -8.96 -9.94
C ALA A 82 -6.93 -8.86 -8.41
N GLY A 83 -7.75 -8.05 -7.73
CA GLY A 83 -7.75 -7.86 -6.29
C GLY A 83 -6.78 -6.79 -5.80
N LEU A 84 -6.29 -5.91 -6.68
CA LEU A 84 -5.44 -4.78 -6.29
C LEU A 84 -6.29 -3.61 -5.82
N CYS A 85 -5.96 -3.06 -4.65
CA CYS A 85 -6.44 -1.75 -4.20
C CYS A 85 -5.27 -0.88 -3.78
N THR A 86 -5.31 0.41 -4.12
CA THR A 86 -4.25 1.37 -3.81
C THR A 86 -4.81 2.54 -3.01
N ILE A 87 -4.16 2.87 -1.90
CA ILE A 87 -4.36 4.11 -1.17
C ILE A 87 -3.16 5.01 -1.51
N PRO A 88 -3.36 6.01 -2.39
CA PRO A 88 -2.29 6.92 -2.79
C PRO A 88 -1.97 7.91 -1.67
N GLU A 89 -0.84 8.57 -1.77
CA GLU A 89 -0.56 9.80 -1.03
C GLU A 89 -1.74 10.78 -1.19
N GLY A 90 -2.17 11.43 -0.10
CA GLY A 90 -3.33 12.33 -0.12
C GLY A 90 -4.69 11.66 0.13
N ARG A 91 -4.69 10.37 0.52
CA ARG A 91 -5.83 9.61 1.08
C ARG A 91 -6.93 9.19 0.09
N GLY A 92 -7.15 9.91 -1.00
CA GLY A 92 -8.14 9.58 -2.03
C GLY A 92 -9.60 9.52 -1.55
N ILE A 93 -9.99 10.25 -0.49
CA ILE A 93 -11.38 10.36 -0.01
C ILE A 93 -12.18 11.41 -0.79
N PHE A 94 -13.52 11.35 -0.72
CA PHE A 94 -14.40 12.37 -1.26
C PHE A 94 -14.78 13.35 -0.14
N PRO A 95 -14.16 14.54 -0.04
CA PRO A 95 -14.29 15.43 1.12
C PRO A 95 -15.69 16.02 1.27
N ASN A 96 -16.46 16.14 0.19
CA ASN A 96 -17.82 16.69 0.15
C ASN A 96 -18.92 15.65 0.41
N LEU A 97 -18.55 14.38 0.57
CA LEU A 97 -19.44 13.30 0.96
C LEU A 97 -19.26 13.00 2.44
N SER A 98 -20.34 12.51 3.08
CA SER A 98 -20.27 11.99 4.45
C SER A 98 -19.38 10.74 4.53
N VAL A 99 -19.02 10.35 5.76
CA VAL A 99 -18.31 9.09 6.02
C VAL A 99 -19.09 7.90 5.44
N GLN A 100 -20.40 7.83 5.71
CA GLN A 100 -21.25 6.75 5.21
C GLN A 100 -21.30 6.71 3.68
N GLU A 101 -21.48 7.85 3.01
CA GLU A 101 -21.49 7.92 1.55
C GLU A 101 -20.12 7.51 0.96
N ASN A 102 -19.01 7.90 1.60
CA ASN A 102 -17.68 7.46 1.19
C ASN A 102 -17.54 5.93 1.25
N VAL A 103 -18.01 5.28 2.31
CA VAL A 103 -17.98 3.81 2.46
C VAL A 103 -18.92 3.16 1.44
N SER A 104 -20.15 3.67 1.29
CA SER A 104 -21.17 3.10 0.40
C SER A 104 -20.75 3.12 -1.07
N LEU A 105 -20.00 4.13 -1.52
CA LEU A 105 -19.52 4.20 -2.91
C LEU A 105 -18.66 3.00 -3.33
N PHE A 106 -17.94 2.39 -2.38
CA PHE A 106 -17.08 1.25 -2.66
C PHE A 106 -17.76 -0.10 -2.47
N SER A 107 -18.91 -0.13 -1.77
CA SER A 107 -19.70 -1.34 -1.61
C SER A 107 -20.26 -1.90 -2.93
N PHE A 108 -20.39 -1.07 -3.97
CA PHE A 108 -20.81 -1.51 -5.31
C PHE A 108 -19.78 -2.43 -6.00
N ALA A 109 -18.51 -2.36 -5.60
CA ALA A 109 -17.46 -3.20 -6.16
C ALA A 109 -17.26 -4.51 -5.38
N ALA A 110 -17.86 -4.62 -4.20
CA ALA A 110 -17.72 -5.75 -3.31
C ALA A 110 -18.74 -6.87 -3.62
N THR A 111 -18.41 -8.09 -3.19
CA THR A 111 -19.30 -9.24 -3.32
C THR A 111 -20.33 -9.32 -2.20
N ALA A 112 -20.05 -8.71 -1.03
CA ALA A 112 -20.93 -8.70 0.13
C ALA A 112 -22.03 -7.60 0.02
N PRO A 113 -23.20 -7.78 0.67
CA PRO A 113 -24.25 -6.78 0.71
C PRO A 113 -23.76 -5.47 1.37
N PRO A 114 -24.21 -4.28 0.90
CA PRO A 114 -23.78 -2.97 1.43
C PRO A 114 -23.89 -2.85 2.96
N LYS A 115 -24.95 -3.38 3.55
CA LYS A 115 -25.18 -3.32 4.99
C LYS A 115 -24.12 -4.12 5.77
N GLU A 116 -23.74 -5.28 5.29
CA GLU A 116 -22.70 -6.12 5.90
C GLU A 116 -21.32 -5.41 5.82
N ILE A 117 -21.03 -4.76 4.69
CA ILE A 117 -19.80 -3.96 4.52
C ILE A 117 -19.77 -2.81 5.52
N GLU A 118 -20.87 -2.07 5.67
CA GLU A 118 -20.96 -1.00 6.65
C GLU A 118 -20.74 -1.51 8.07
N GLU A 119 -21.40 -2.59 8.47
CA GLU A 119 -21.26 -3.20 9.81
C GLU A 119 -19.80 -3.64 10.07
N ARG A 120 -19.17 -4.32 9.11
CA ARG A 120 -17.76 -4.74 9.18
C ARG A 120 -16.84 -3.53 9.28
N THR A 121 -17.05 -2.51 8.45
CA THR A 121 -16.27 -1.27 8.43
C THR A 121 -16.32 -0.55 9.77
N TYR A 122 -17.53 -0.37 10.35
CA TYR A 122 -17.66 0.36 11.62
C TYR A 122 -17.24 -0.46 12.84
N THR A 123 -17.21 -1.79 12.73
CA THR A 123 -16.59 -2.65 13.73
C THR A 123 -15.08 -2.49 13.73
N GLN A 124 -14.46 -2.45 12.55
CA GLN A 124 -13.01 -2.28 12.40
C GLN A 124 -12.54 -0.84 12.67
N PHE A 125 -13.39 0.15 12.34
CA PHE A 125 -13.10 1.58 12.52
C PHE A 125 -14.21 2.27 13.36
N PRO A 126 -14.30 2.02 14.68
CA PRO A 126 -15.40 2.52 15.52
C PRO A 126 -15.55 4.05 15.49
N ARG A 127 -14.43 4.79 15.41
CA ARG A 127 -14.42 6.26 15.30
C ARG A 127 -15.16 6.77 14.06
N LEU A 128 -15.13 6.03 12.95
CA LEU A 128 -15.88 6.35 11.75
C LEU A 128 -17.38 6.08 11.97
N GLY A 129 -17.70 5.01 12.71
CA GLY A 129 -19.06 4.66 13.08
C GLY A 129 -19.77 5.75 13.90
N GLU A 130 -19.05 6.48 14.77
CA GLU A 130 -19.54 7.61 15.56
C GLU A 130 -19.81 8.87 14.70
N ARG A 131 -19.23 8.94 13.50
CA ARG A 131 -19.22 10.13 12.62
C ARG A 131 -19.84 9.89 11.25
N ARG A 132 -20.73 8.90 11.11
CA ARG A 132 -21.30 8.45 9.82
C ARG A 132 -21.85 9.58 8.96
N SER A 133 -22.55 10.54 9.57
CA SER A 133 -23.16 11.69 8.89
C SER A 133 -22.23 12.90 8.72
N GLN A 134 -21.02 12.85 9.28
CA GLN A 134 -20.05 13.94 9.16
C GLN A 134 -19.44 13.96 7.77
N LEU A 135 -19.25 15.15 7.17
CA LEU A 135 -18.51 15.30 5.91
C LEU A 135 -17.05 14.86 6.10
N ALA A 136 -16.56 14.04 5.18
CA ALA A 136 -15.19 13.49 5.24
C ALA A 136 -14.11 14.57 5.27
N GLY A 137 -14.32 15.71 4.61
CA GLY A 137 -13.41 16.85 4.63
C GLY A 137 -13.28 17.54 6.00
N ARG A 138 -14.21 17.27 6.95
CA ARG A 138 -14.16 17.79 8.33
C ARG A 138 -13.53 16.84 9.34
N LEU A 139 -13.16 15.65 8.92
CA LEU A 139 -12.43 14.69 9.73
C LEU A 139 -10.99 15.17 9.97
N SER A 140 -10.40 14.77 11.11
CA SER A 140 -8.96 14.91 11.31
C SER A 140 -8.17 14.12 10.27
N GLY A 141 -6.90 14.47 10.06
CA GLY A 141 -6.03 13.77 9.11
C GLY A 141 -5.97 12.26 9.32
N GLY A 142 -5.90 11.81 10.57
CA GLY A 142 -5.90 10.38 10.90
C GLY A 142 -7.25 9.70 10.62
N GLU A 143 -8.37 10.35 10.93
CA GLU A 143 -9.70 9.82 10.60
C GLU A 143 -9.94 9.75 9.09
N GLN A 144 -9.40 10.71 8.32
CA GLN A 144 -9.43 10.66 6.85
C GLN A 144 -8.61 9.47 6.32
N GLN A 145 -7.46 9.17 6.94
CA GLN A 145 -6.66 8.01 6.58
C GLN A 145 -7.36 6.70 6.93
N MET A 146 -7.98 6.63 8.12
CA MET A 146 -8.84 5.50 8.49
C MET A 146 -9.99 5.30 7.49
N LEU A 147 -10.63 6.40 7.02
CA LEU A 147 -11.68 6.33 6.02
C LEU A 147 -11.16 5.82 4.66
N ALA A 148 -9.96 6.23 4.24
CA ALA A 148 -9.32 5.70 3.04
C ALA A 148 -9.07 4.19 3.14
N MET A 149 -8.56 3.72 4.29
CA MET A 149 -8.36 2.29 4.56
C MET A 149 -9.69 1.52 4.59
N ALA A 150 -10.69 2.07 5.27
CA ALA A 150 -12.04 1.48 5.35
C ALA A 150 -12.64 1.27 3.96
N ARG A 151 -12.51 2.26 3.08
CA ARG A 151 -12.96 2.18 1.69
C ARG A 151 -12.22 1.12 0.90
N ALA A 152 -10.88 1.09 1.02
CA ALA A 152 -10.06 0.09 0.33
C ALA A 152 -10.46 -1.33 0.74
N LEU A 153 -10.63 -1.57 2.05
CA LEU A 153 -11.02 -2.87 2.59
C LEU A 153 -12.46 -3.27 2.24
N SER A 154 -13.34 -2.32 1.94
CA SER A 154 -14.71 -2.59 1.49
C SER A 154 -14.76 -3.33 0.15
N THR A 155 -13.67 -3.32 -0.63
CA THR A 155 -13.58 -4.04 -1.92
C THR A 155 -13.05 -5.48 -1.79
N ASP A 156 -12.78 -5.97 -0.58
CA ASP A 156 -12.15 -7.27 -0.30
C ASP A 156 -10.86 -7.50 -1.10
N PRO A 157 -9.85 -6.59 -0.98
CA PRO A 157 -8.66 -6.67 -1.81
C PRO A 157 -7.79 -7.87 -1.41
N ALA A 158 -7.17 -8.52 -2.40
CA ALA A 158 -6.14 -9.53 -2.17
C ALA A 158 -4.76 -8.89 -1.90
N LEU A 159 -4.54 -7.70 -2.47
CA LEU A 159 -3.32 -6.90 -2.33
C LEU A 159 -3.67 -5.42 -2.12
N LEU A 160 -3.21 -4.86 -1.01
CA LEU A 160 -3.35 -3.44 -0.66
C LEU A 160 -2.01 -2.74 -0.79
N LEU A 161 -1.96 -1.68 -1.59
CA LEU A 161 -0.80 -0.78 -1.69
C LEU A 161 -1.06 0.47 -0.85
N LEU A 162 -0.12 0.81 0.02
CA LEU A 162 -0.16 1.98 0.90
C LEU A 162 1.03 2.88 0.60
N ASP A 163 0.77 4.12 0.15
CA ASP A 163 1.82 5.10 -0.13
C ASP A 163 1.85 6.16 0.97
N GLU A 164 2.98 6.26 1.69
CA GLU A 164 3.28 7.26 2.71
C GLU A 164 2.15 7.45 3.74
N LEU A 165 1.71 6.34 4.36
CA LEU A 165 0.61 6.29 5.33
C LEU A 165 0.78 7.28 6.50
N SER A 166 2.05 7.51 6.91
CA SER A 166 2.40 8.29 8.10
C SER A 166 2.52 9.80 7.86
N MET A 167 2.53 10.26 6.60
CA MET A 167 2.88 11.64 6.28
C MET A 167 1.89 12.66 6.85
N GLY A 168 2.43 13.66 7.57
CA GLY A 168 1.65 14.77 8.14
C GLY A 168 0.74 14.38 9.32
N LEU A 169 0.91 13.20 9.92
CA LEU A 169 0.11 12.74 11.04
C LEU A 169 0.88 12.78 12.36
N ALA A 170 0.13 12.97 13.46
CA ALA A 170 0.70 12.90 14.81
C ALA A 170 1.20 11.47 15.13
N PRO A 171 2.30 11.32 15.90
CA PRO A 171 2.90 10.03 16.21
C PRO A 171 1.94 8.95 16.70
N LYS A 172 1.03 9.31 17.59
CA LYS A 172 0.03 8.38 18.15
C LYS A 172 -0.94 7.86 17.10
N ILE A 173 -1.36 8.72 16.18
CA ILE A 173 -2.27 8.33 15.08
C ILE A 173 -1.57 7.36 14.12
N VAL A 174 -0.28 7.58 13.86
CA VAL A 174 0.51 6.68 13.01
C VAL A 174 0.62 5.30 13.68
N GLU A 175 0.84 5.22 14.99
CA GLU A 175 0.82 3.95 15.74
C GLU A 175 -0.50 3.21 15.56
N ASP A 176 -1.63 3.89 15.84
CA ASP A 176 -2.97 3.32 15.67
C ASP A 176 -3.19 2.80 14.21
N LEU A 177 -2.73 3.53 13.18
CA LEU A 177 -2.85 3.11 11.80
C LEU A 177 -2.00 1.87 11.47
N TYR A 178 -0.77 1.78 11.99
CA TYR A 178 0.07 0.59 11.76
C TYR A 178 -0.44 -0.65 12.52
N GLU A 179 -1.05 -0.48 13.70
CA GLU A 179 -1.77 -1.58 14.35
C GLU A 179 -2.87 -2.14 13.44
N ILE A 180 -3.67 -1.26 12.81
CA ILE A 180 -4.69 -1.64 11.83
C ILE A 180 -4.07 -2.35 10.61
N VAL A 181 -2.94 -1.88 10.09
CA VAL A 181 -2.22 -2.56 8.98
C VAL A 181 -1.80 -3.97 9.39
N GLY A 182 -1.27 -4.15 10.60
CA GLY A 182 -0.94 -5.46 11.14
C GLY A 182 -2.17 -6.38 11.25
N ASP A 183 -3.33 -5.85 11.70
CA ASP A 183 -4.58 -6.60 11.77
C ASP A 183 -5.07 -7.04 10.39
N ILE A 184 -4.98 -6.17 9.39
CA ILE A 184 -5.33 -6.45 8.00
C ILE A 184 -4.49 -7.62 7.46
N GLY A 185 -3.17 -7.60 7.71
CA GLY A 185 -2.28 -8.70 7.35
C GLY A 185 -2.67 -10.02 8.04
N ARG A 186 -2.99 -9.97 9.35
CA ARG A 186 -3.47 -11.15 10.10
C ARG A 186 -4.80 -11.71 9.59
N GLN A 187 -5.63 -10.89 8.96
CA GLN A 187 -6.87 -11.31 8.29
C GLN A 187 -6.64 -11.92 6.90
N GLY A 188 -5.38 -11.98 6.44
CA GLY A 188 -4.99 -12.63 5.17
C GLY A 188 -4.90 -11.71 3.96
N VAL A 189 -5.10 -10.40 4.13
CA VAL A 189 -4.87 -9.42 3.07
C VAL A 189 -3.36 -9.16 2.95
N SER A 190 -2.83 -9.26 1.73
CA SER A 190 -1.42 -8.92 1.48
C SER A 190 -1.26 -7.41 1.42
N VAL A 191 -0.22 -6.86 2.05
CA VAL A 191 -0.03 -5.41 2.10
C VAL A 191 1.39 -5.05 1.67
N LEU A 192 1.53 -4.12 0.74
CA LEU A 192 2.79 -3.44 0.44
C LEU A 192 2.71 -2.01 0.95
N VAL A 193 3.46 -1.71 2.01
CA VAL A 193 3.59 -0.37 2.60
C VAL A 193 4.82 0.29 2.03
N VAL A 194 4.67 1.46 1.44
CA VAL A 194 5.79 2.29 0.99
C VAL A 194 5.98 3.43 1.96
N GLU A 195 7.18 3.56 2.51
CA GLU A 195 7.48 4.55 3.54
C GLU A 195 8.90 5.10 3.44
N GLN A 196 9.03 6.31 3.93
CA GLN A 196 10.33 6.91 4.22
C GLN A 196 10.76 6.58 5.66
N PHE A 197 9.84 6.65 6.63
CA PHE A 197 10.11 6.41 8.05
C PHE A 197 9.94 4.94 8.42
N ALA A 198 11.02 4.16 8.29
CA ALA A 198 11.00 2.72 8.34
C ALA A 198 10.52 2.07 9.64
N ARG A 199 10.85 2.69 10.80
CA ARG A 199 10.71 2.03 12.12
C ARG A 199 9.32 1.45 12.39
N ARG A 200 8.27 2.15 11.97
CA ARG A 200 6.88 1.74 12.23
C ARG A 200 6.38 0.72 11.22
N ALA A 201 6.73 0.91 9.95
CA ALA A 201 6.41 -0.05 8.91
C ALA A 201 7.06 -1.42 9.22
N LEU A 202 8.34 -1.43 9.64
CA LEU A 202 9.06 -2.64 10.03
C LEU A 202 8.48 -3.32 11.29
N ALA A 203 7.88 -2.57 12.21
CA ALA A 203 7.29 -3.14 13.43
C ALA A 203 6.10 -4.09 13.13
N VAL A 204 5.42 -3.93 11.99
CA VAL A 204 4.27 -4.75 11.58
C VAL A 204 4.56 -5.62 10.35
N ALA A 205 5.67 -5.39 9.66
CA ALA A 205 6.05 -6.12 8.46
C ALA A 205 6.68 -7.49 8.79
N GLN A 206 6.48 -8.46 7.91
CA GLN A 206 7.20 -9.73 7.91
C GLN A 206 8.45 -9.70 7.03
N LEU A 207 8.50 -8.74 6.09
CA LEU A 207 9.61 -8.56 5.18
C LEU A 207 9.87 -7.07 4.96
N GLY A 208 11.12 -6.64 5.02
CA GLY A 208 11.57 -5.32 4.63
C GLY A 208 12.35 -5.37 3.32
N ILE A 209 12.17 -4.35 2.49
CA ILE A 209 12.86 -4.17 1.21
C ILE A 209 13.44 -2.76 1.22
N VAL A 210 14.73 -2.62 0.96
CA VAL A 210 15.40 -1.33 0.86
C VAL A 210 15.65 -1.00 -0.61
N MET A 211 15.18 0.18 -1.02
CA MET A 211 15.46 0.73 -2.36
C MET A 211 16.38 1.94 -2.26
N VAL A 212 17.37 1.99 -3.15
CA VAL A 212 18.27 3.13 -3.34
C VAL A 212 18.51 3.31 -4.85
N HIS A 213 18.36 4.53 -5.35
CA HIS A 213 18.61 4.87 -6.76
C HIS A 213 17.99 3.89 -7.76
N GLY A 214 16.70 3.57 -7.58
CA GLY A 214 15.93 2.72 -8.48
C GLY A 214 16.29 1.23 -8.44
N ARG A 215 17.01 0.76 -7.42
CA ARG A 215 17.40 -0.64 -7.23
C ARG A 215 17.02 -1.14 -5.85
N VAL A 216 16.72 -2.43 -5.73
CA VAL A 216 16.65 -3.11 -4.44
C VAL A 216 18.08 -3.40 -3.99
N THR A 217 18.48 -2.89 -2.83
CA THR A 217 19.82 -3.06 -2.25
C THR A 217 19.86 -4.07 -1.12
N ALA A 218 18.74 -4.23 -0.40
CA ALA A 218 18.60 -5.25 0.64
C ALA A 218 17.16 -5.74 0.73
N MET A 219 16.98 -6.98 1.17
CA MET A 219 15.68 -7.60 1.43
C MET A 219 15.86 -8.69 2.48
N GLY A 220 15.05 -8.67 3.54
CA GLY A 220 15.16 -9.64 4.63
C GLY A 220 14.12 -9.40 5.73
N GLU A 221 14.25 -10.12 6.83
CA GLU A 221 13.45 -9.89 8.02
C GLU A 221 13.70 -8.48 8.58
N PRO A 222 12.72 -7.87 9.27
CA PRO A 222 12.84 -6.50 9.80
C PRO A 222 14.09 -6.24 10.63
N ALA A 223 14.55 -7.22 11.40
CA ALA A 223 15.76 -7.12 12.25
C ALA A 223 17.04 -7.00 11.41
N ASP A 224 17.13 -7.71 10.27
CA ASP A 224 18.32 -7.75 9.42
C ASP A 224 18.46 -6.47 8.57
N ILE A 225 17.34 -5.79 8.32
CA ILE A 225 17.27 -4.60 7.45
C ILE A 225 17.64 -3.31 8.18
N ALA A 226 17.59 -3.27 9.51
CA ALA A 226 17.79 -2.04 10.28
C ALA A 226 19.18 -1.40 10.05
N ASP A 227 20.23 -2.20 9.90
CA ASP A 227 21.60 -1.73 9.67
C ASP A 227 21.77 -1.20 8.23
N GLU A 228 21.23 -1.92 7.26
CA GLU A 228 21.23 -1.54 5.84
C GLU A 228 20.46 -0.25 5.59
N LEU A 229 19.35 -0.06 6.28
CA LEU A 229 18.60 1.19 6.26
C LEU A 229 19.43 2.37 6.75
N SER A 230 20.13 2.22 7.87
CA SER A 230 20.99 3.26 8.42
C SER A 230 22.06 3.66 7.40
N ALA A 231 22.67 2.70 6.71
CA ALA A 231 23.64 2.93 5.65
C ALA A 231 23.01 3.65 4.43
N ALA A 232 21.81 3.25 4.00
CA ALA A 232 21.09 3.85 2.87
C ALA A 232 20.71 5.32 3.11
N TYR A 233 20.36 5.67 4.36
CA TYR A 233 20.03 7.06 4.72
C TYR A 233 21.25 7.93 4.95
N LEU A 234 22.39 7.38 5.41
CA LEU A 234 23.64 8.08 5.62
C LEU A 234 24.49 8.19 4.35
N GLY A 235 24.42 7.20 3.46
CA GLY A 235 25.15 7.15 2.20
C GLY A 235 24.64 8.09 1.11
N GLY A 236 23.45 8.68 1.26
CA GLY A 236 22.91 9.69 0.35
C GLY A 236 23.43 11.12 0.56
N ALA A 237 24.43 11.32 1.42
CA ALA A 237 25.03 12.61 1.75
C ALA A 237 26.46 12.77 1.17
N ALA A 238 26.82 12.02 0.10
CA ALA A 238 28.10 12.15 -0.60
C ALA A 238 27.91 12.56 -2.07
#